data_d8cee98cf084f68f25850eddfbad04cf
#
_entry.id   d8cee98cf084f68f25850eddfbad04cf
#
_cell.length_a   1.000
_cell.length_b   1.000
_cell.length_c   1.000
_cell.angle_alpha   90.00
_cell.angle_beta   90.00
_cell.angle_gamma   90.00
#
_symmetry.space_group_name_H-M   'P 1'
#
loop_
_entity.id
_entity.type
_entity.pdbx_description
1 polymer ?
#
loop_
_entity_poly.entity_id
_entity_poly.type
_entity_poly.pdbx_seq_one_letter_code
_entity_poly.pdbx_strand_id
1 'polypeptide(L)'
;DVERIYTKLSNKAHFAPVHVLLYTLPGVPSIYYGSEFGIEGKKEKFSDDSLRPALDIKDYADAVQKNSCTALIAALGKIRQHTPALSYGSYAELQLTNRQFAFARDLDGIRVIVTVNNDDNAADMSLPAGNCAEYIGTLTGRKVPVQDGRINVTVAANSGEIWVPAGEMPEYISVKTETADIKKVQEETEETTSTQTESPAQKTITAAAKAEDIQPQKTADTSATSAENSFPENTEAAVEKEKTVIVDLNKSPEDMTVDELQQAILAKMAGNGPVTDQMKKTVYDNIWHDSLVNWLKSFH
;
A
#
# COMPACT_ATOMS: atom_id res chain seq x y z
N ASP A 1 -18.86 -3.46 10.65
CA ASP A 1 -17.56 -4.10 10.81
C ASP A 1 -17.43 -5.31 9.90
N VAL A 2 -16.19 -5.56 9.45
CA VAL A 2 -15.83 -6.65 8.54
C VAL A 2 -14.74 -7.51 9.17
N GLU A 3 -14.59 -8.74 8.69
CA GLU A 3 -13.49 -9.61 9.08
C GLU A 3 -12.14 -9.00 8.73
N ARG A 4 -11.10 -9.32 9.50
CA ARG A 4 -9.73 -8.87 9.24
C ARG A 4 -9.24 -9.36 7.89
N ILE A 5 -8.40 -8.57 7.22
CA ILE A 5 -7.91 -8.88 5.87
C ILE A 5 -7.26 -10.28 5.81
N TYR A 6 -6.44 -10.63 6.79
CA TYR A 6 -5.76 -11.93 6.81
C TYR A 6 -6.75 -13.09 6.88
N THR A 7 -7.86 -12.94 7.61
CA THR A 7 -8.96 -13.92 7.64
C THR A 7 -9.67 -14.04 6.29
N LYS A 8 -9.85 -12.91 5.58
CA LYS A 8 -10.51 -12.87 4.28
C LYS A 8 -9.72 -13.56 3.17
N LEU A 9 -8.41 -13.61 3.28
CA LEU A 9 -7.56 -14.24 2.28
C LEU A 9 -7.67 -15.76 2.37
N SER A 10 -8.28 -16.38 1.37
CA SER A 10 -8.33 -17.84 1.22
C SER A 10 -6.94 -18.42 0.98
N ASN A 11 -6.11 -17.73 0.18
CA ASN A 11 -4.69 -17.99 0.05
C ASN A 11 -3.93 -16.88 0.79
N LYS A 12 -3.18 -17.22 1.82
CA LYS A 12 -2.42 -16.25 2.64
C LYS A 12 -1.29 -15.56 1.85
N ALA A 13 -0.79 -16.20 0.80
CA ALA A 13 0.18 -15.58 -0.11
C ALA A 13 -0.37 -14.31 -0.80
N HIS A 14 -1.70 -14.18 -0.94
CA HIS A 14 -2.33 -12.97 -1.45
C HIS A 14 -2.16 -11.75 -0.54
N PHE A 15 -1.60 -11.91 0.66
CA PHE A 15 -1.27 -10.77 1.52
C PHE A 15 -0.32 -9.79 0.81
N ALA A 16 0.68 -10.31 0.11
CA ALA A 16 1.64 -9.47 -0.61
C ALA A 16 1.00 -8.63 -1.74
N PRO A 17 0.32 -9.22 -2.74
CA PRO A 17 -0.30 -8.42 -3.81
C PRO A 17 -1.34 -7.42 -3.30
N VAL A 18 -2.12 -7.78 -2.28
CA VAL A 18 -3.11 -6.86 -1.67
C VAL A 18 -2.44 -5.64 -1.06
N HIS A 19 -1.35 -5.82 -0.32
CA HIS A 19 -0.66 -4.70 0.33
C HIS A 19 0.20 -3.89 -0.65
N VAL A 20 0.77 -4.51 -1.69
CA VAL A 20 1.38 -3.75 -2.79
C VAL A 20 0.35 -2.80 -3.41
N LEU A 21 -0.85 -3.26 -3.71
CA LEU A 21 -1.93 -2.40 -4.22
C LEU A 21 -2.30 -1.31 -3.22
N LEU A 22 -2.52 -1.66 -1.95
CA LEU A 22 -2.90 -0.70 -0.91
C LEU A 22 -1.91 0.46 -0.79
N TYR A 23 -0.61 0.18 -0.89
CA TYR A 23 0.43 1.20 -0.73
C TYR A 23 0.77 1.97 -2.01
N THR A 24 0.30 1.53 -3.18
CA THR A 24 0.71 2.11 -4.47
C THR A 24 -0.42 2.75 -5.26
N LEU A 25 -1.66 2.35 -5.04
CA LEU A 25 -2.83 3.01 -5.62
C LEU A 25 -2.99 4.45 -5.10
N PRO A 26 -3.69 5.32 -5.86
CA PRO A 26 -4.05 6.65 -5.37
C PRO A 26 -4.85 6.59 -4.06
N GLY A 27 -4.57 7.53 -3.16
CA GLY A 27 -5.21 7.61 -1.85
C GLY A 27 -4.23 7.43 -0.70
N VAL A 28 -4.74 7.34 0.52
CA VAL A 28 -3.96 7.18 1.75
C VAL A 28 -4.09 5.73 2.22
N PRO A 29 -2.98 4.96 2.29
CA PRO A 29 -3.03 3.61 2.82
C PRO A 29 -3.37 3.64 4.31
N SER A 30 -4.31 2.81 4.72
CA SER A 30 -4.71 2.68 6.12
C SER A 30 -4.64 1.21 6.53
N ILE A 31 -3.86 0.94 7.57
CA ILE A 31 -3.71 -0.38 8.17
C ILE A 31 -4.44 -0.38 9.51
N TYR A 32 -5.42 -1.26 9.67
CA TYR A 32 -6.05 -1.47 10.97
C TYR A 32 -5.10 -2.24 11.89
N TYR A 33 -4.93 -1.76 13.13
CA TYR A 33 -3.94 -2.31 14.08
C TYR A 33 -4.01 -3.84 14.17
N GLY A 34 -2.86 -4.48 14.24
CA GLY A 34 -2.71 -5.94 14.25
C GLY A 34 -2.78 -6.59 12.86
N SER A 35 -3.26 -5.89 11.83
CA SER A 35 -3.23 -6.42 10.46
C SER A 35 -1.82 -6.52 9.91
N GLU A 36 -0.93 -5.63 10.36
CA GLU A 36 0.51 -5.66 10.07
C GLU A 36 1.20 -6.93 10.59
N PHE A 37 0.63 -7.58 11.59
CA PHE A 37 1.15 -8.84 12.14
C PHE A 37 0.48 -10.08 11.52
N GLY A 38 -0.45 -9.90 10.59
CA GLY A 38 -1.23 -11.00 10.03
C GLY A 38 -2.26 -11.59 11.00
N ILE A 39 -2.72 -10.81 11.99
CA ILE A 39 -3.70 -11.28 12.97
C ILE A 39 -5.03 -11.58 12.27
N GLU A 40 -5.56 -12.75 12.56
CA GLU A 40 -6.89 -13.16 12.11
C GLU A 40 -7.98 -12.62 13.04
N GLY A 41 -9.18 -12.48 12.53
CA GLY A 41 -10.36 -12.11 13.30
C GLY A 41 -11.60 -12.24 12.42
N LYS A 42 -12.52 -13.08 12.86
CA LYS A 42 -13.79 -13.36 12.19
C LYS A 42 -14.92 -12.60 12.86
N LYS A 43 -15.78 -11.97 12.06
CA LYS A 43 -16.98 -11.31 12.60
C LYS A 43 -17.90 -12.31 13.27
N GLU A 44 -18.21 -12.06 14.54
CA GLU A 44 -19.20 -12.82 15.28
C GLU A 44 -20.56 -12.12 15.28
N LYS A 45 -21.64 -12.89 15.52
CA LYS A 45 -23.00 -12.35 15.39
C LYS A 45 -23.30 -11.25 16.41
N PHE A 46 -22.75 -11.35 17.61
CA PHE A 46 -23.08 -10.47 18.75
C PHE A 46 -21.86 -9.85 19.42
N SER A 47 -20.65 -10.05 18.89
CA SER A 47 -19.42 -9.51 19.43
C SER A 47 -18.46 -9.10 18.32
N ASP A 48 -17.67 -8.06 18.58
CA ASP A 48 -16.54 -7.62 17.77
C ASP A 48 -15.20 -7.97 18.45
N ASP A 49 -15.19 -8.70 19.55
CA ASP A 49 -13.98 -8.94 20.34
C ASP A 49 -12.89 -9.63 19.52
N SER A 50 -13.25 -10.61 18.69
CA SER A 50 -12.31 -11.28 17.77
C SER A 50 -11.70 -10.33 16.73
N LEU A 51 -12.40 -9.23 16.40
CA LEU A 51 -11.90 -8.21 15.47
C LEU A 51 -11.01 -7.18 16.16
N ARG A 52 -11.11 -7.05 17.50
CA ARG A 52 -10.46 -6.00 18.30
C ARG A 52 -9.70 -6.58 19.50
N PRO A 53 -8.78 -7.56 19.29
CA PRO A 53 -8.03 -8.14 20.38
C PRO A 53 -7.18 -7.09 21.07
N ALA A 54 -7.03 -7.20 22.38
CA ALA A 54 -6.02 -6.46 23.12
C ALA A 54 -4.64 -7.04 22.76
N LEU A 55 -3.70 -6.18 22.35
CA LEU A 55 -2.34 -6.57 21.97
C LEU A 55 -1.35 -5.93 22.93
N ASP A 56 -0.39 -6.71 23.43
CA ASP A 56 0.81 -6.15 24.07
C ASP A 56 1.88 -5.92 22.99
N ILE A 57 2.27 -4.66 22.80
CA ILE A 57 3.25 -4.28 21.78
C ILE A 57 4.62 -4.95 22.02
N LYS A 58 4.91 -5.37 23.24
CA LYS A 58 6.16 -6.07 23.56
C LYS A 58 6.26 -7.44 22.88
N ASP A 59 5.12 -8.09 22.63
CA ASP A 59 5.08 -9.39 21.94
C ASP A 59 5.47 -9.27 20.46
N TYR A 60 5.47 -8.04 19.93
CA TYR A 60 5.75 -7.71 18.53
C TYR A 60 7.01 -6.85 18.36
N ALA A 61 7.84 -6.73 19.40
CA ALA A 61 9.03 -5.87 19.37
C ALA A 61 9.98 -6.20 18.19
N ASP A 62 10.10 -7.48 17.84
CA ASP A 62 10.95 -7.97 16.76
C ASP A 62 10.17 -8.27 15.46
N ALA A 63 8.92 -7.80 15.34
CA ALA A 63 8.04 -8.23 14.25
C ALA A 63 8.59 -7.89 12.85
N VAL A 64 9.32 -6.76 12.69
CA VAL A 64 9.93 -6.40 11.41
C VAL A 64 10.95 -7.46 10.95
N GLN A 65 11.64 -8.11 11.88
CA GLN A 65 12.65 -9.13 11.59
C GLN A 65 12.07 -10.55 11.52
N LYS A 66 10.99 -10.83 12.23
CA LYS A 66 10.47 -12.20 12.43
C LYS A 66 9.12 -12.47 11.76
N ASN A 67 8.41 -11.43 11.33
CA ASN A 67 7.08 -11.55 10.73
C ASN A 67 7.08 -10.98 9.31
N SER A 68 6.84 -11.83 8.32
CA SER A 68 6.87 -11.45 6.91
C SER A 68 5.82 -10.40 6.54
N CYS A 69 4.64 -10.40 7.17
CA CYS A 69 3.61 -9.39 6.97
C CYS A 69 4.11 -8.02 7.42
N THR A 70 4.70 -7.96 8.63
CA THR A 70 5.24 -6.72 9.18
C THR A 70 6.43 -6.20 8.35
N ALA A 71 7.34 -7.10 7.96
CA ALA A 71 8.48 -6.75 7.12
C ALA A 71 8.04 -6.14 5.78
N LEU A 72 7.06 -6.76 5.12
CA LEU A 72 6.50 -6.26 3.86
C LEU A 72 5.85 -4.89 4.04
N ILE A 73 4.99 -4.71 5.04
CA ILE A 73 4.30 -3.44 5.29
C ILE A 73 5.31 -2.33 5.61
N ALA A 74 6.32 -2.62 6.42
CA ALA A 74 7.39 -1.68 6.74
C ALA A 74 8.18 -1.27 5.48
N ALA A 75 8.50 -2.23 4.59
CA ALA A 75 9.16 -1.96 3.32
C ALA A 75 8.28 -1.09 2.41
N LEU A 76 7.00 -1.45 2.22
CA LEU A 76 6.06 -0.70 1.39
C LEU A 76 5.84 0.73 1.92
N GLY A 77 5.76 0.89 3.24
CA GLY A 77 5.67 2.20 3.88
C GLY A 77 6.86 3.09 3.53
N LYS A 78 8.07 2.56 3.67
CA LYS A 78 9.31 3.26 3.30
C LYS A 78 9.36 3.58 1.80
N ILE A 79 9.03 2.61 0.94
CA ILE A 79 9.00 2.82 -0.51
C ILE A 79 8.06 3.97 -0.87
N ARG A 80 6.83 3.95 -0.35
CA ARG A 80 5.86 5.02 -0.62
C ARG A 80 6.32 6.38 -0.11
N GLN A 81 6.92 6.42 1.08
CA GLN A 81 7.40 7.64 1.72
C GLN A 81 8.50 8.33 0.90
N HIS A 82 9.36 7.54 0.23
CA HIS A 82 10.50 8.06 -0.53
C HIS A 82 10.28 8.01 -2.06
N THR A 83 9.10 7.62 -2.51
CA THR A 83 8.73 7.61 -3.94
C THR A 83 7.54 8.56 -4.15
N PRO A 84 7.76 9.86 -4.34
CA PRO A 84 6.71 10.88 -4.41
C PRO A 84 5.63 10.55 -5.46
N ALA A 85 6.00 9.91 -6.57
CA ALA A 85 5.06 9.49 -7.59
C ALA A 85 3.94 8.58 -7.04
N LEU A 86 4.21 7.75 -6.03
CA LEU A 86 3.19 6.89 -5.41
C LEU A 86 2.15 7.68 -4.61
N SER A 87 2.51 8.86 -4.11
CA SER A 87 1.62 9.72 -3.33
C SER A 87 0.90 10.75 -4.20
N TYR A 88 1.62 11.40 -5.10
CA TYR A 88 1.17 12.59 -5.83
C TYR A 88 1.05 12.38 -7.34
N GLY A 89 1.62 11.30 -7.89
CA GLY A 89 1.63 11.04 -9.32
C GLY A 89 0.24 10.75 -9.88
N SER A 90 0.06 11.05 -11.16
CA SER A 90 -1.11 10.63 -11.91
C SER A 90 -1.14 9.10 -12.05
N TYR A 91 -2.32 8.55 -12.24
CA TYR A 91 -2.55 7.12 -12.40
C TYR A 91 -2.82 6.80 -13.86
N ALA A 92 -2.19 5.73 -14.38
CA ALA A 92 -2.51 5.18 -15.69
C ALA A 92 -2.47 3.65 -15.63
N GLU A 93 -3.56 3.00 -16.04
CA GLU A 93 -3.59 1.55 -16.22
C GLU A 93 -2.69 1.15 -17.40
N LEU A 94 -1.87 0.11 -17.21
CA LEU A 94 -0.97 -0.42 -18.25
C LEU A 94 -1.39 -1.80 -18.74
N GLN A 95 -1.86 -2.65 -17.84
CA GLN A 95 -2.31 -4.00 -18.15
C GLN A 95 -3.31 -4.46 -17.09
N LEU A 96 -4.41 -5.07 -17.52
CA LEU A 96 -5.39 -5.71 -16.65
C LEU A 96 -5.82 -7.03 -17.25
N THR A 97 -5.69 -8.10 -16.47
CA THR A 97 -6.22 -9.43 -16.76
C THR A 97 -7.00 -9.95 -15.55
N ASN A 98 -7.46 -11.18 -15.58
CA ASN A 98 -8.15 -11.78 -14.43
C ASN A 98 -7.23 -11.98 -13.20
N ARG A 99 -5.91 -12.06 -13.40
CA ARG A 99 -4.93 -12.39 -12.35
C ARG A 99 -3.76 -11.42 -12.27
N GLN A 100 -3.52 -10.63 -13.33
CA GLN A 100 -2.40 -9.70 -13.38
C GLN A 100 -2.92 -8.28 -13.52
N PHE A 101 -2.28 -7.37 -12.79
CA PHE A 101 -2.56 -5.96 -12.87
C PHE A 101 -1.25 -5.17 -12.89
N ALA A 102 -1.13 -4.23 -13.82
CA ALA A 102 -0.03 -3.29 -13.87
C ALA A 102 -0.54 -1.89 -14.16
N PHE A 103 0.04 -0.91 -13.49
CA PHE A 103 -0.27 0.50 -13.68
C PHE A 103 0.96 1.37 -13.47
N ALA A 104 0.91 2.59 -13.98
CA ALA A 104 1.92 3.61 -13.76
C ALA A 104 1.44 4.68 -12.79
N ARG A 105 2.41 5.27 -12.09
CA ARG A 105 2.29 6.51 -11.33
C ARG A 105 3.31 7.49 -11.91
N ASP A 106 2.83 8.53 -12.56
CA ASP A 106 3.65 9.51 -13.27
C ASP A 106 3.69 10.83 -12.50
N LEU A 107 4.90 11.33 -12.19
CA LEU A 107 5.13 12.61 -11.53
C LEU A 107 6.40 13.27 -12.11
N ASP A 108 6.29 14.50 -12.58
CA ASP A 108 7.41 15.32 -13.05
C ASP A 108 8.32 14.61 -14.08
N GLY A 109 7.72 13.82 -14.97
CA GLY A 109 8.43 13.06 -16.00
C GLY A 109 9.00 11.71 -15.53
N ILE A 110 8.90 11.41 -14.24
CA ILE A 110 9.28 10.13 -13.64
C ILE A 110 8.09 9.20 -13.68
N ARG A 111 8.26 8.03 -14.30
CA ARG A 111 7.27 6.95 -14.31
C ARG A 111 7.67 5.84 -13.36
N VAL A 112 6.88 5.61 -12.34
CA VAL A 112 6.94 4.41 -11.48
C VAL A 112 5.93 3.41 -11.99
N ILE A 113 6.34 2.16 -12.18
CA ILE A 113 5.48 1.08 -12.67
C ILE A 113 5.24 0.12 -11.52
N VAL A 114 3.99 -0.27 -11.31
CA VAL A 114 3.59 -1.25 -10.31
C VAL A 114 3.04 -2.47 -11.03
N THR A 115 3.51 -3.65 -10.65
CA THR A 115 3.04 -4.93 -11.17
C THR A 115 2.55 -5.80 -10.04
N VAL A 116 1.42 -6.46 -10.25
CA VAL A 116 0.82 -7.40 -9.29
C VAL A 116 0.37 -8.65 -10.03
N ASN A 117 0.66 -9.80 -9.44
CA ASN A 117 0.24 -11.10 -9.93
C ASN A 117 -0.38 -11.89 -8.77
N ASN A 118 -1.67 -12.22 -8.86
CA ASN A 118 -2.37 -13.05 -7.89
C ASN A 118 -2.68 -14.46 -8.43
N ASP A 119 -1.92 -14.91 -9.44
CA ASP A 119 -1.93 -16.27 -9.93
C ASP A 119 -0.92 -17.13 -9.16
N ASP A 120 -1.15 -18.44 -9.10
CA ASP A 120 -0.24 -19.41 -8.50
C ASP A 120 0.98 -19.74 -9.42
N ASN A 121 1.02 -19.14 -10.59
CA ASN A 121 2.14 -19.23 -11.53
C ASN A 121 2.75 -17.85 -11.76
N ALA A 122 4.04 -17.80 -12.06
CA ALA A 122 4.70 -16.58 -12.51
C ALA A 122 4.10 -16.09 -13.83
N ALA A 123 4.07 -14.78 -14.03
CA ALA A 123 3.51 -14.16 -15.23
C ALA A 123 4.50 -13.17 -15.85
N ASP A 124 4.65 -13.26 -17.17
CA ASP A 124 5.44 -12.33 -17.96
C ASP A 124 4.58 -11.13 -18.37
N MET A 125 5.13 -9.95 -18.21
CA MET A 125 4.49 -8.69 -18.60
C MET A 125 5.47 -7.86 -19.43
N SER A 126 4.97 -7.27 -20.52
CA SER A 126 5.66 -6.27 -21.31
C SER A 126 4.94 -4.93 -21.16
N LEU A 127 5.57 -3.95 -20.53
CA LEU A 127 4.91 -2.73 -20.09
C LEU A 127 5.58 -1.49 -20.68
N PRO A 128 4.80 -0.45 -21.06
CA PRO A 128 5.36 0.82 -21.52
C PRO A 128 6.20 1.48 -20.42
N ALA A 129 7.46 1.74 -20.73
CA ALA A 129 8.40 2.40 -19.83
C ALA A 129 8.27 3.92 -19.85
N GLY A 130 8.91 4.59 -18.88
CA GLY A 130 9.22 6.01 -18.91
C GLY A 130 10.52 6.30 -19.66
N ASN A 131 10.93 7.54 -19.63
CA ASN A 131 12.16 7.99 -20.28
C ASN A 131 13.39 7.72 -19.39
N CYS A 132 13.79 6.45 -19.27
CA CYS A 132 14.97 6.02 -18.53
C CYS A 132 15.60 4.80 -19.23
N ALA A 133 16.83 4.46 -18.88
CA ALA A 133 17.54 3.33 -19.47
C ALA A 133 17.24 2.00 -18.76
N GLU A 134 16.96 2.04 -17.46
CA GLU A 134 16.82 0.87 -16.61
C GLU A 134 15.84 1.14 -15.46
N TYR A 135 15.09 0.12 -15.06
CA TYR A 135 14.29 0.11 -13.85
C TYR A 135 14.89 -0.83 -12.79
N ILE A 136 14.65 -0.50 -11.53
CA ILE A 136 14.98 -1.35 -10.39
C ILE A 136 13.71 -1.69 -9.62
N GLY A 137 13.48 -2.98 -9.37
CA GLY A 137 12.42 -3.46 -8.49
C GLY A 137 12.77 -3.14 -7.03
N THR A 138 11.93 -2.40 -6.34
CA THR A 138 12.23 -1.90 -4.99
C THR A 138 12.14 -2.99 -3.91
N LEU A 139 11.35 -4.04 -4.15
CA LEU A 139 11.20 -5.16 -3.22
C LEU A 139 12.26 -6.25 -3.47
N THR A 140 12.66 -6.46 -4.73
CA THR A 140 13.59 -7.54 -5.10
C THR A 140 15.00 -7.08 -5.41
N GLY A 141 15.24 -5.79 -5.63
CA GLY A 141 16.50 -5.25 -6.13
C GLY A 141 16.81 -5.61 -7.59
N ARG A 142 15.89 -6.28 -8.29
CA ARG A 142 16.09 -6.76 -9.67
C ARG A 142 16.16 -5.58 -10.63
N LYS A 143 17.17 -5.57 -11.49
CA LYS A 143 17.38 -4.58 -12.54
C LYS A 143 16.80 -5.06 -13.86
N VAL A 144 16.11 -4.18 -14.57
CA VAL A 144 15.47 -4.48 -15.85
C VAL A 144 15.76 -3.35 -16.82
N PRO A 145 16.45 -3.61 -17.96
CA PRO A 145 16.70 -2.59 -18.95
C PRO A 145 15.42 -2.22 -19.71
N VAL A 146 15.33 -0.98 -20.13
CA VAL A 146 14.31 -0.52 -21.07
C VAL A 146 14.76 -0.87 -22.48
N GLN A 147 13.92 -1.59 -23.23
CA GLN A 147 14.14 -1.96 -24.62
C GLN A 147 12.90 -1.55 -25.44
N ASP A 148 13.12 -0.84 -26.52
CA ASP A 148 12.04 -0.35 -27.40
C ASP A 148 10.92 0.41 -26.65
N GLY A 149 11.29 1.19 -25.62
CA GLY A 149 10.35 1.94 -24.79
C GLY A 149 9.53 1.07 -23.84
N ARG A 150 9.95 -0.16 -23.58
CA ARG A 150 9.23 -1.12 -22.71
C ARG A 150 10.17 -1.78 -21.70
N ILE A 151 9.60 -2.23 -20.59
CA ILE A 151 10.23 -3.20 -19.70
C ILE A 151 9.56 -4.55 -19.87
N ASN A 152 10.37 -5.61 -19.87
CA ASN A 152 9.90 -6.98 -19.89
C ASN A 152 10.23 -7.63 -18.54
N VAL A 153 9.20 -7.96 -17.78
CA VAL A 153 9.33 -8.44 -16.40
C VAL A 153 8.57 -9.74 -16.20
N THR A 154 9.17 -10.64 -15.45
CA THR A 154 8.47 -11.82 -14.91
C THR A 154 8.12 -11.52 -13.46
N VAL A 155 6.83 -11.51 -13.13
CA VAL A 155 6.31 -11.29 -11.79
C VAL A 155 6.00 -12.66 -11.18
N ALA A 156 6.60 -12.95 -10.03
CA ALA A 156 6.41 -14.24 -9.37
C ALA A 156 4.94 -14.50 -9.00
N ALA A 157 4.61 -15.75 -8.72
CA ALA A 157 3.29 -16.14 -8.21
C ALA A 157 2.95 -15.36 -6.92
N ASN A 158 1.70 -14.97 -6.75
CA ASN A 158 1.16 -14.34 -5.55
C ASN A 158 2.04 -13.19 -5.02
N SER A 159 2.54 -12.34 -5.92
CA SER A 159 3.48 -11.27 -5.59
C SER A 159 3.16 -9.95 -6.28
N GLY A 160 3.96 -8.95 -5.99
CA GLY A 160 3.97 -7.67 -6.69
C GLY A 160 5.34 -7.03 -6.61
N GLU A 161 5.58 -6.05 -7.49
CA GLU A 161 6.83 -5.29 -7.52
C GLU A 161 6.55 -3.84 -7.88
N ILE A 162 7.40 -2.96 -7.40
CA ILE A 162 7.37 -1.54 -7.69
C ILE A 162 8.67 -1.19 -8.41
N TRP A 163 8.56 -0.86 -9.67
CA TRP A 163 9.68 -0.56 -10.57
C TRP A 163 9.93 0.94 -10.60
N VAL A 164 11.09 1.36 -10.16
CA VAL A 164 11.53 2.76 -10.13
C VAL A 164 12.66 2.95 -11.12
N PRO A 165 12.73 4.05 -11.88
CA PRO A 165 13.89 4.37 -12.71
C PRO A 165 15.19 4.31 -11.90
N ALA A 166 16.24 3.71 -12.43
CA ALA A 166 17.49 3.45 -11.69
C ALA A 166 18.13 4.72 -11.11
N GLY A 167 18.01 5.86 -11.79
CA GLY A 167 18.50 7.15 -11.30
C GLY A 167 17.68 7.79 -10.18
N GLU A 168 16.49 7.27 -9.93
CA GLU A 168 15.53 7.76 -8.94
C GLU A 168 15.39 6.79 -7.75
N MET A 169 16.27 5.81 -7.66
CA MET A 169 16.28 4.88 -6.51
C MET A 169 16.71 5.62 -5.25
N PRO A 170 15.86 5.68 -4.23
CA PRO A 170 16.25 6.24 -2.95
C PRO A 170 17.39 5.43 -2.31
N GLU A 171 18.38 6.11 -1.74
CA GLU A 171 19.58 5.47 -1.14
C GLU A 171 19.23 4.42 -0.08
N TYR A 172 18.14 4.59 0.67
CA TYR A 172 17.73 3.64 1.72
C TYR A 172 17.24 2.29 1.17
N ILE A 173 16.88 2.21 -0.14
CA ILE A 173 16.50 0.94 -0.80
C ILE A 173 17.76 0.15 -1.18
N SER A 174 18.94 0.79 -1.23
CA SER A 174 20.22 0.13 -1.45
C SER A 174 20.69 -0.70 -0.23
N VAL A 175 20.02 -0.58 0.92
CA VAL A 175 20.20 -1.49 2.04
C VAL A 175 19.61 -2.84 1.64
N LYS A 176 20.53 -3.76 1.30
CA LYS A 176 20.30 -5.17 1.03
C LYS A 176 19.03 -5.68 1.74
N THR A 177 17.93 -5.75 1.05
CA THR A 177 16.92 -6.73 1.38
C THR A 177 17.62 -8.06 1.10
N GLU A 178 18.08 -8.74 2.11
CA GLU A 178 18.52 -10.11 1.99
C GLU A 178 17.29 -10.93 1.60
N THR A 179 17.04 -10.99 0.30
CA THR A 179 16.00 -11.80 -0.34
C THR A 179 16.18 -13.30 -0.04
N ALA A 180 17.27 -13.67 0.61
CA ALA A 180 17.50 -14.99 1.18
C ALA A 180 16.47 -15.35 2.27
N ASP A 181 16.03 -14.41 3.09
CA ASP A 181 15.16 -14.72 4.22
C ASP A 181 13.68 -14.88 3.84
N ILE A 182 13.22 -14.19 2.80
CA ILE A 182 11.84 -14.36 2.31
C ILE A 182 11.67 -15.74 1.64
N LYS A 183 12.68 -16.22 0.92
CA LYS A 183 12.67 -17.58 0.36
C LYS A 183 12.73 -18.65 1.45
N LYS A 184 13.51 -18.41 2.50
CA LYS A 184 13.67 -19.36 3.61
C LYS A 184 12.39 -19.53 4.43
N VAL A 185 11.63 -18.44 4.64
CA VAL A 185 10.33 -18.48 5.31
C VAL A 185 9.28 -19.20 4.45
N GLN A 186 9.35 -19.09 3.12
CA GLN A 186 8.45 -19.85 2.23
C GLN A 186 8.79 -21.35 2.22
N GLU A 187 10.07 -21.71 2.22
CA GLU A 187 10.51 -23.12 2.28
C GLU A 187 10.22 -23.74 3.66
N GLU A 188 10.41 -23.01 4.77
CA GLU A 188 10.08 -23.51 6.12
C GLU A 188 8.56 -23.67 6.36
N THR A 189 7.71 -22.91 5.64
CA THR A 189 6.25 -23.06 5.73
C THR A 189 5.78 -24.27 4.94
N GLU A 190 6.45 -24.65 3.85
CA GLU A 190 6.16 -25.87 3.10
C GLU A 190 6.65 -27.13 3.83
N GLU A 191 7.78 -27.06 4.52
CA GLU A 191 8.35 -28.19 5.25
C GLU A 191 7.57 -28.51 6.55
N THR A 192 6.96 -27.49 7.19
CA THR A 192 6.13 -27.70 8.38
C THR A 192 4.73 -28.25 8.05
N THR A 193 4.26 -28.09 6.81
CA THR A 193 2.96 -28.64 6.37
C THR A 193 3.04 -30.11 5.98
N SER A 194 4.23 -30.64 5.72
CA SER A 194 4.42 -32.04 5.28
C SER A 194 4.65 -33.04 6.41
N THR A 195 4.75 -32.61 7.67
CA THR A 195 5.09 -33.50 8.80
C THR A 195 3.96 -33.74 9.80
N GLN A 196 2.71 -33.35 9.51
CA GLN A 196 1.56 -33.69 10.34
C GLN A 196 0.49 -34.44 9.54
N THR A 197 0.81 -35.65 9.12
CA THR A 197 -0.18 -36.65 8.72
C THR A 197 0.20 -38.00 9.32
N GLU A 198 -0.09 -38.18 10.58
CA GLU A 198 -0.39 -39.52 11.11
C GLU A 198 -1.58 -39.41 12.07
N SER A 199 -2.63 -40.08 11.62
CA SER A 199 -3.94 -40.28 12.28
C SER A 199 -3.84 -41.37 13.35
N PRO A 200 -4.73 -41.34 14.33
CA PRO A 200 -5.36 -42.58 14.71
C PRO A 200 -6.91 -42.55 14.73
N ALA A 201 -7.43 -43.47 13.92
CA ALA A 201 -8.61 -44.30 14.13
C ALA A 201 -9.90 -43.75 14.77
N GLN A 202 -10.89 -43.71 13.92
CA GLN A 202 -12.30 -44.16 14.05
C GLN A 202 -12.91 -44.32 15.44
N LYS A 203 -14.00 -43.59 15.64
CA LYS A 203 -15.24 -44.18 16.18
C LYS A 203 -16.45 -43.60 15.47
N THR A 204 -17.13 -44.47 14.79
CA THR A 204 -18.43 -44.33 14.12
C THR A 204 -19.53 -44.12 15.18
N ILE A 205 -20.38 -43.11 14.98
CA ILE A 205 -21.76 -43.14 15.46
C ILE A 205 -22.66 -42.59 14.38
N THR A 206 -23.49 -43.49 13.86
CA THR A 206 -24.59 -43.27 12.93
C THR A 206 -25.78 -42.66 13.64
N ALA A 207 -26.38 -41.59 13.15
CA ALA A 207 -27.79 -41.34 13.38
C ALA A 207 -28.36 -40.54 12.17
N ALA A 208 -29.39 -41.10 11.60
CA ALA A 208 -30.08 -40.68 10.40
C ALA A 208 -31.24 -39.72 10.68
N ALA A 209 -31.74 -39.14 9.56
CA ALA A 209 -33.06 -38.53 9.34
C ALA A 209 -33.14 -37.03 9.70
N LYS A 210 -33.70 -36.13 8.92
CA LYS A 210 -34.74 -36.20 7.88
C LYS A 210 -34.69 -34.89 7.08
N ALA A 211 -34.92 -34.99 5.79
CA ALA A 211 -35.22 -33.86 4.90
C ALA A 211 -36.63 -33.34 5.15
N GLU A 212 -36.79 -32.02 5.15
CA GLU A 212 -38.08 -31.40 4.83
C GLU A 212 -37.86 -30.20 3.91
N ASP A 213 -38.54 -30.32 2.83
CA ASP A 213 -38.75 -29.52 1.65
C ASP A 213 -39.60 -28.30 2.01
N ILE A 214 -39.16 -27.06 1.69
CA ILE A 214 -40.10 -25.94 1.55
C ILE A 214 -39.63 -25.07 0.39
N GLN A 215 -40.43 -25.08 -0.66
CA GLN A 215 -40.36 -24.27 -1.86
C GLN A 215 -40.77 -22.80 -1.61
N PRO A 216 -40.47 -21.86 -2.54
CA PRO A 216 -40.51 -20.43 -2.34
C PRO A 216 -41.88 -19.82 -2.64
N GLN A 217 -42.25 -18.82 -1.86
CA GLN A 217 -43.40 -17.94 -2.20
C GLN A 217 -42.94 -16.61 -2.79
N LYS A 218 -43.53 -16.32 -3.92
CA LYS A 218 -43.49 -15.13 -4.73
C LYS A 218 -44.61 -14.18 -4.28
N THR A 219 -44.32 -12.93 -3.99
CA THR A 219 -45.25 -11.78 -4.12
C THR A 219 -44.38 -10.54 -4.25
N ALA A 220 -44.42 -9.90 -5.39
CA ALA A 220 -45.31 -8.91 -5.99
C ALA A 220 -45.02 -7.47 -5.53
N ASP A 221 -44.53 -6.72 -6.50
CA ASP A 221 -44.72 -5.30 -6.83
C ASP A 221 -45.17 -4.31 -5.73
N THR A 222 -44.38 -3.27 -5.56
CA THR A 222 -44.93 -1.91 -5.62
C THR A 222 -43.88 -0.87 -6.00
N SER A 223 -44.18 -0.15 -7.07
CA SER A 223 -43.57 1.08 -7.55
C SER A 223 -43.63 2.20 -6.52
N ALA A 224 -42.61 3.03 -6.43
CA ALA A 224 -42.77 4.49 -6.34
C ALA A 224 -41.41 5.23 -6.22
N THR A 225 -41.21 6.08 -7.17
CA THR A 225 -40.86 7.51 -7.09
C THR A 225 -39.42 7.88 -6.88
N SER A 226 -38.84 8.36 -7.98
CA SER A 226 -37.72 9.26 -8.10
C SER A 226 -37.82 10.47 -7.14
N ALA A 227 -36.81 10.69 -6.34
CA ALA A 227 -36.55 11.97 -5.72
C ALA A 227 -35.15 12.47 -6.19
N GLU A 228 -35.19 13.45 -7.07
CA GLU A 228 -34.07 14.32 -7.40
C GLU A 228 -33.62 15.02 -6.12
N ASN A 229 -32.35 14.80 -5.74
CA ASN A 229 -31.67 15.66 -4.77
C ASN A 229 -30.66 16.52 -5.52
N SER A 230 -31.12 17.72 -5.85
CA SER A 230 -30.29 18.86 -6.22
C SER A 230 -29.47 19.30 -5.02
N PHE A 231 -28.14 19.27 -5.15
CA PHE A 231 -27.23 19.96 -4.24
C PHE A 231 -27.23 21.44 -4.56
N PRO A 232 -27.31 22.35 -3.57
CA PRO A 232 -27.12 23.77 -3.80
C PRO A 232 -25.64 24.06 -4.04
N GLU A 233 -25.36 24.69 -5.17
CA GLU A 233 -24.13 25.48 -5.37
C GLU A 233 -24.08 26.58 -4.30
N ASN A 234 -23.08 26.50 -3.44
CA ASN A 234 -22.73 27.64 -2.59
C ASN A 234 -21.31 28.09 -2.96
N THR A 235 -21.26 29.04 -3.89
CA THR A 235 -20.11 29.86 -4.18
C THR A 235 -20.01 30.93 -3.09
N GLU A 236 -19.23 30.69 -2.08
CA GLU A 236 -18.63 31.77 -1.29
C GLU A 236 -17.13 31.53 -1.19
N ALA A 237 -16.39 32.34 -1.93
CA ALA A 237 -14.95 32.46 -1.82
C ALA A 237 -14.63 33.01 -0.42
N ALA A 238 -14.27 32.13 0.50
CA ALA A 238 -13.58 32.52 1.72
C ALA A 238 -12.15 32.91 1.34
N VAL A 239 -11.88 34.20 1.30
CA VAL A 239 -10.54 34.76 1.34
C VAL A 239 -9.96 34.41 2.70
N GLU A 240 -9.24 33.30 2.74
CA GLU A 240 -8.46 32.90 3.90
C GLU A 240 -7.29 33.89 4.02
N LYS A 241 -7.34 34.71 5.11
CA LYS A 241 -6.24 35.60 5.44
C LYS A 241 -4.98 34.77 5.63
N GLU A 242 -3.98 35.02 4.80
CA GLU A 242 -2.62 34.49 4.98
C GLU A 242 -2.16 34.83 6.39
N LYS A 243 -2.07 33.81 7.23
CA LYS A 243 -1.50 33.92 8.57
C LYS A 243 0.02 33.96 8.36
N THR A 244 0.58 35.16 8.40
CA THR A 244 2.03 35.35 8.30
C THR A 244 2.67 34.72 9.54
N VAL A 245 3.18 33.51 9.42
CA VAL A 245 3.99 32.87 10.46
C VAL A 245 5.40 33.44 10.33
N ILE A 246 5.88 34.09 11.40
CA ILE A 246 7.28 34.58 11.45
C ILE A 246 8.15 33.36 11.74
N VAL A 247 8.88 32.88 10.75
CA VAL A 247 9.79 31.73 10.88
C VAL A 247 11.13 32.21 11.43
N ASP A 248 11.54 31.72 12.58
CA ASP A 248 12.90 31.87 13.08
C ASP A 248 13.83 30.88 12.38
N LEU A 249 14.53 31.34 11.36
CA LEU A 249 15.46 30.52 10.56
C LEU A 249 16.69 30.05 11.34
N ASN A 250 16.90 30.50 12.57
CA ASN A 250 17.99 30.01 13.46
C ASN A 250 17.53 28.80 14.30
N LYS A 251 16.26 28.48 14.28
CA LYS A 251 15.70 27.33 14.99
C LYS A 251 16.08 26.05 14.24
N SER A 252 16.45 25.00 14.99
CA SER A 252 16.70 23.69 14.37
C SER A 252 15.42 23.16 13.71
N PRO A 253 15.49 22.58 12.49
CA PRO A 253 14.29 22.03 11.83
C PRO A 253 13.53 21.02 12.69
N GLU A 254 14.19 20.27 13.58
CA GLU A 254 13.56 19.33 14.51
C GLU A 254 12.69 19.99 15.57
N ASP A 255 13.00 21.25 15.90
CA ASP A 255 12.27 22.03 16.91
C ASP A 255 11.18 22.92 16.31
N MET A 256 11.07 23.00 14.99
CA MET A 256 10.05 23.79 14.27
C MET A 256 8.69 23.09 14.32
N THR A 257 7.62 23.86 14.35
CA THR A 257 6.26 23.34 14.12
C THR A 257 6.05 23.02 12.64
N VAL A 258 5.01 22.27 12.32
CA VAL A 258 4.63 21.95 10.92
C VAL A 258 4.46 23.24 10.09
N ASP A 259 3.79 24.24 10.63
CA ASP A 259 3.57 25.52 9.95
C ASP A 259 4.90 26.27 9.69
N GLU A 260 5.80 26.28 10.69
CA GLU A 260 7.14 26.89 10.55
C GLU A 260 7.97 26.16 9.49
N LEU A 261 7.94 24.82 9.47
CA LEU A 261 8.63 24.01 8.48
C LEU A 261 8.11 24.26 7.06
N GLN A 262 6.79 24.30 6.89
CA GLN A 262 6.16 24.60 5.59
C GLN A 262 6.56 25.98 5.07
N GLN A 263 6.56 26.99 5.92
CA GLN A 263 7.00 28.36 5.55
C GLN A 263 8.50 28.42 5.26
N ALA A 264 9.33 27.73 6.03
CA ALA A 264 10.79 27.65 5.78
C ALA A 264 11.10 26.99 4.46
N ILE A 265 10.39 25.90 4.10
CA ILE A 265 10.53 25.20 2.82
C ILE A 265 10.12 26.15 1.67
N LEU A 266 8.98 26.81 1.76
CA LEU A 266 8.52 27.76 0.74
C LEU A 266 9.52 28.92 0.54
N ALA A 267 10.11 29.43 1.63
CA ALA A 267 11.14 30.45 1.57
C ALA A 267 12.42 29.96 0.85
N LYS A 268 12.85 28.73 1.13
CA LYS A 268 14.00 28.10 0.43
C LYS A 268 13.71 27.89 -1.05
N MET A 269 12.51 27.40 -1.38
CA MET A 269 12.08 27.23 -2.77
C MET A 269 12.04 28.56 -3.53
N ALA A 270 11.53 29.61 -2.92
CA ALA A 270 11.48 30.95 -3.50
C ALA A 270 12.87 31.54 -3.77
N GLY A 271 13.88 31.18 -2.99
CA GLY A 271 15.27 31.53 -3.23
C GLY A 271 15.86 30.88 -4.49
N ASN A 272 15.30 29.76 -4.94
CA ASN A 272 15.75 29.00 -6.10
C ASN A 272 14.93 29.26 -7.38
N GLY A 273 13.88 30.08 -7.32
CA GLY A 273 13.03 30.41 -8.46
C GLY A 273 11.56 30.67 -8.08
N PRO A 274 10.69 30.90 -9.08
CA PRO A 274 9.28 31.19 -8.81
C PRO A 274 8.56 29.96 -8.24
N VAL A 275 7.88 30.14 -7.11
CA VAL A 275 7.08 29.09 -6.47
C VAL A 275 5.67 29.07 -7.06
N THR A 276 5.31 28.00 -7.74
CA THR A 276 3.99 27.82 -8.34
C THR A 276 2.94 27.47 -7.30
N ASP A 277 1.64 27.70 -7.59
CA ASP A 277 0.54 27.31 -6.68
C ASP A 277 0.50 25.80 -6.43
N GLN A 278 0.89 25.00 -7.42
CA GLN A 278 1.01 23.55 -7.24
C GLN A 278 2.11 23.18 -6.22
N MET A 279 3.25 23.88 -6.27
CA MET A 279 4.35 23.68 -5.30
C MET A 279 3.91 24.09 -3.90
N LYS A 280 3.24 25.24 -3.75
CA LYS A 280 2.66 25.66 -2.46
C LYS A 280 1.69 24.62 -1.92
N LYS A 281 0.79 24.12 -2.78
CA LYS A 281 -0.15 23.08 -2.40
C LYS A 281 0.56 21.84 -1.89
N THR A 282 1.61 21.38 -2.58
CA THR A 282 2.39 20.19 -2.17
C THR A 282 3.02 20.39 -0.79
N VAL A 283 3.52 21.59 -0.48
CA VAL A 283 4.10 21.90 0.84
C VAL A 283 3.01 21.91 1.91
N TYR A 284 1.88 22.55 1.67
CA TYR A 284 0.79 22.65 2.66
C TYR A 284 0.03 21.34 2.86
N ASP A 285 -0.05 20.49 1.83
CA ASP A 285 -0.65 19.17 1.96
C ASP A 285 0.23 18.19 2.79
N ASN A 286 1.51 18.52 2.98
CA ASN A 286 2.41 17.72 3.82
C ASN A 286 2.32 18.18 5.29
N ILE A 287 1.66 17.37 6.11
CA ILE A 287 1.44 17.61 7.55
C ILE A 287 2.37 16.77 8.45
N TRP A 288 3.28 16.01 7.85
CA TRP A 288 4.18 15.12 8.60
C TRP A 288 5.47 15.85 8.96
N HIS A 289 5.66 16.10 10.26
CA HIS A 289 6.79 16.84 10.80
C HIS A 289 8.14 16.32 10.30
N ASP A 290 8.41 15.02 10.45
CA ASP A 290 9.71 14.41 10.06
C ASP A 290 9.96 14.49 8.55
N SER A 291 8.90 14.38 7.74
CA SER A 291 8.99 14.55 6.29
C SER A 291 9.38 15.97 5.91
N LEU A 292 8.78 16.97 6.57
CA LEU A 292 9.11 18.37 6.35
C LEU A 292 10.52 18.72 6.86
N VAL A 293 10.94 18.18 7.99
CA VAL A 293 12.31 18.31 8.51
C VAL A 293 13.32 17.80 7.49
N ASN A 294 13.13 16.59 6.97
CA ASN A 294 14.01 16.00 5.96
C ASN A 294 14.00 16.81 4.66
N TRP A 295 12.83 17.28 4.23
CA TRP A 295 12.72 18.12 3.05
C TRP A 295 13.47 19.44 3.22
N LEU A 296 13.29 20.13 4.35
CA LEU A 296 14.00 21.38 4.63
C LEU A 296 15.53 21.18 4.66
N LYS A 297 16.01 20.08 5.20
CA LYS A 297 17.44 19.70 5.20
C LYS A 297 18.00 19.42 3.82
N SER A 298 17.18 19.02 2.85
CA SER A 298 17.62 18.72 1.49
C SER A 298 17.96 19.96 0.63
N PHE A 299 17.67 21.16 1.11
CA PHE A 299 18.01 22.43 0.43
C PHE A 299 19.45 22.93 0.74
N HIS A 300 20.39 22.04 0.88
CA HIS A 300 21.82 22.40 1.08
C HIS A 300 22.58 22.49 -0.23
#